data_5528abd3b39cbb28bbaeb3ba52aceccb
#
_entry.id   5528abd3b39cbb28bbaeb3ba52aceccb
#
_cell.length_a   1.000
_cell.length_b   1.000
_cell.length_c   1.000
_cell.angle_alpha   90.00
_cell.angle_beta   90.00
_cell.angle_gamma   90.00
#
_symmetry.space_group_name_H-M   'P 1'
#
loop_
_entity.id
_entity.type
_entity.pdbx_description
1 polymer ?
#
loop_
_entity_poly.entity_id
_entity_poly.type
_entity_poly.pdbx_seq_one_letter_code
_entity_poly.pdbx_strand_id
1 'polypeptide(L)'
;MNTEFKTTETFLDPSLKLRPARWVDLEPVTQLVLDVCTADGDPSVAVTSEELAREWKSPGFELEKDAWVVETTDGRIVGYEEFTERHAHAALMGDGYVHPEYHGLGIGTTMLHALEVRAREEMKLAEPDLRVFIRNGMMISDTISRQMHETEGYRPIRFSWHMEIKLAEAPRSPVWPTGIELRPFVMEEHNRAVFEAHEEAFSDHWGHTPGTFEYWQHNVSGRHDLDPSLWFIAWDGDQIAGYSLCRYRMGLGWVGTLGVRRAWRKRGLGEALLLHSFSEFYRRGMATIGLGVDAQNPTGATRLYKKAGMYVAAEYVIYEKELRPGRDVDEE
;
A
#
# COMPACT_ATOMS: atom_id res chain seq x y z
N MET A 1 -8.68 32.98 -26.63
CA MET A 1 -7.31 33.31 -26.21
C MET A 1 -6.57 32.00 -26.15
N ASN A 2 -5.64 31.80 -27.08
CA ASN A 2 -4.81 30.60 -27.15
C ASN A 2 -3.86 30.63 -25.97
N THR A 3 -4.06 29.74 -25.00
CA THR A 3 -3.06 29.46 -24.00
C THR A 3 -2.13 28.42 -24.61
N GLU A 4 -1.06 28.89 -25.22
CA GLU A 4 0.06 28.04 -25.64
C GLU A 4 0.60 27.32 -24.39
N PHE A 5 0.45 26.01 -24.39
CA PHE A 5 1.18 25.15 -23.46
C PHE A 5 2.66 25.35 -23.74
N LYS A 6 3.36 25.97 -22.80
CA LYS A 6 4.82 26.00 -22.82
C LYS A 6 5.30 24.56 -23.00
N THR A 7 6.06 24.37 -24.06
CA THR A 7 6.83 23.15 -24.34
C THR A 7 7.51 22.72 -23.05
N THR A 8 7.20 21.52 -22.59
CA THR A 8 7.82 20.85 -21.46
C THR A 8 9.33 20.80 -21.76
N GLU A 9 10.13 21.56 -21.02
CA GLU A 9 11.58 21.38 -21.06
C GLU A 9 11.84 19.92 -20.68
N THR A 10 12.52 19.20 -21.55
CA THR A 10 12.82 17.77 -21.34
C THR A 10 13.91 17.71 -20.28
N PHE A 11 13.55 17.43 -19.05
CA PHE A 11 14.51 17.27 -17.92
C PHE A 11 15.30 15.96 -18.03
N LEU A 12 14.84 15.02 -18.86
CA LEU A 12 15.43 13.70 -19.01
C LEU A 12 16.73 13.77 -19.81
N ASP A 13 17.78 13.11 -19.28
CA ASP A 13 19.04 12.96 -19.99
C ASP A 13 18.81 12.35 -21.38
N PRO A 14 19.43 12.85 -22.48
CA PRO A 14 19.23 12.39 -23.84
C PRO A 14 19.60 10.90 -24.09
N SER A 15 20.37 10.27 -23.21
CA SER A 15 20.69 8.83 -23.29
C SER A 15 19.58 7.94 -22.75
N LEU A 16 18.52 8.53 -22.18
CA LEU A 16 17.40 7.85 -21.54
C LEU A 16 16.10 8.09 -22.31
N LYS A 17 15.18 7.14 -22.24
CA LYS A 17 13.91 7.22 -22.93
C LYS A 17 12.76 6.81 -22.03
N LEU A 18 11.78 7.70 -21.85
CA LEU A 18 10.49 7.38 -21.27
C LEU A 18 9.58 6.73 -22.30
N ARG A 19 8.91 5.64 -21.94
CA ARG A 19 7.88 4.98 -22.74
C ARG A 19 6.84 4.28 -21.87
N PRO A 20 5.65 3.96 -22.42
CA PRO A 20 4.72 3.04 -21.76
C PRO A 20 5.36 1.70 -21.39
N ALA A 21 4.95 1.15 -20.24
CA ALA A 21 5.34 -0.18 -19.80
C ALA A 21 4.70 -1.26 -20.69
N ARG A 22 5.33 -2.43 -20.76
CA ARG A 22 4.90 -3.60 -21.53
C ARG A 22 5.04 -4.84 -20.67
N TRP A 23 4.32 -5.89 -21.00
CA TRP A 23 4.40 -7.17 -20.26
C TRP A 23 5.82 -7.77 -20.19
N VAL A 24 6.68 -7.50 -21.18
CA VAL A 24 8.08 -7.94 -21.14
C VAL A 24 8.92 -7.19 -20.10
N ASP A 25 8.45 -6.05 -19.61
CA ASP A 25 9.14 -5.25 -18.59
C ASP A 25 8.85 -5.74 -17.17
N LEU A 26 7.95 -6.71 -16.96
CA LEU A 26 7.50 -7.17 -15.65
C LEU A 26 8.68 -7.55 -14.74
N GLU A 27 9.54 -8.47 -15.17
CA GLU A 27 10.71 -8.89 -14.39
C GLU A 27 11.74 -7.76 -14.19
N PRO A 28 12.13 -6.98 -15.24
CA PRO A 28 13.01 -5.84 -15.07
C PRO A 28 12.46 -4.78 -14.09
N VAL A 29 11.16 -4.49 -14.13
CA VAL A 29 10.50 -3.55 -13.19
C VAL A 29 10.52 -4.11 -11.76
N THR A 30 10.16 -5.38 -11.58
CA THR A 30 10.19 -6.03 -10.26
C THR A 30 11.60 -5.98 -9.66
N GLN A 31 12.63 -6.23 -10.47
CA GLN A 31 14.02 -6.13 -10.01
C GLN A 31 14.41 -4.68 -9.65
N LEU A 32 14.01 -3.69 -10.47
CA LEU A 32 14.22 -2.28 -10.17
C LEU A 32 13.60 -1.90 -8.82
N VAL A 33 12.34 -2.29 -8.58
CA VAL A 33 11.65 -2.00 -7.31
C VAL A 33 12.39 -2.62 -6.13
N LEU A 34 12.84 -3.87 -6.25
CA LEU A 34 13.63 -4.54 -5.22
C LEU A 34 14.96 -3.83 -4.93
N ASP A 35 15.66 -3.42 -6.00
CA ASP A 35 16.95 -2.71 -5.88
C ASP A 35 16.78 -1.36 -5.16
N VAL A 36 15.73 -0.60 -5.52
CA VAL A 36 15.39 0.69 -4.87
C VAL A 36 15.00 0.48 -3.42
N CYS A 37 14.04 -0.40 -3.12
CA CYS A 37 13.60 -0.68 -1.74
C CYS A 37 14.75 -1.20 -0.87
N THR A 38 15.69 -1.97 -1.45
CA THR A 38 16.89 -2.44 -0.75
C THR A 38 17.85 -1.29 -0.44
N ALA A 39 18.07 -0.39 -1.39
CA ALA A 39 18.93 0.79 -1.20
C ALA A 39 18.34 1.75 -0.17
N ASP A 40 17.03 1.90 -0.13
CA ASP A 40 16.31 2.72 0.84
C ASP A 40 16.27 2.10 2.25
N GLY A 41 16.53 0.79 2.37
CA GLY A 41 16.65 0.08 3.65
C GLY A 41 15.41 -0.72 4.07
N ASP A 42 14.38 -0.82 3.23
CA ASP A 42 13.20 -1.68 3.50
C ASP A 42 12.82 -2.54 2.28
N PRO A 43 13.57 -3.61 1.99
CA PRO A 43 13.23 -4.52 0.90
C PRO A 43 11.89 -5.26 1.11
N SER A 44 11.35 -5.24 2.32
CA SER A 44 10.11 -5.97 2.63
C SER A 44 8.88 -5.38 1.95
N VAL A 45 8.94 -4.13 1.51
CA VAL A 45 7.84 -3.46 0.80
C VAL A 45 7.90 -3.64 -0.72
N ALA A 46 9.02 -4.18 -1.26
CA ALA A 46 9.12 -4.47 -2.68
C ALA A 46 8.03 -5.46 -3.14
N VAL A 47 7.54 -5.24 -4.35
CA VAL A 47 6.55 -6.14 -4.98
C VAL A 47 7.23 -7.36 -5.58
N THR A 48 6.57 -8.52 -5.56
CA THR A 48 6.98 -9.68 -6.35
C THR A 48 6.45 -9.58 -7.78
N SER A 49 7.03 -10.35 -8.71
CA SER A 49 6.54 -10.40 -10.10
C SER A 49 5.07 -10.83 -10.18
N GLU A 50 4.64 -11.73 -9.28
CA GLU A 50 3.25 -12.16 -9.23
C GLU A 50 2.33 -11.07 -8.67
N GLU A 51 2.79 -10.28 -7.68
CA GLU A 51 2.05 -9.15 -7.16
C GLU A 51 1.90 -8.07 -8.23
N LEU A 52 2.99 -7.66 -8.87
CA LEU A 52 2.98 -6.67 -9.93
C LEU A 52 2.13 -7.12 -11.13
N ALA A 53 2.26 -8.40 -11.55
CA ALA A 53 1.43 -8.94 -12.63
C ALA A 53 -0.06 -8.93 -12.30
N ARG A 54 -0.44 -9.04 -11.03
CA ARG A 54 -1.83 -8.93 -10.58
C ARG A 54 -2.29 -7.48 -10.60
N GLU A 55 -1.47 -6.54 -10.15
CA GLU A 55 -1.74 -5.11 -10.22
C GLU A 55 -1.97 -4.65 -11.65
N TRP A 56 -1.12 -5.07 -12.60
CA TRP A 56 -1.28 -4.79 -14.02
C TRP A 56 -2.52 -5.43 -14.67
N LYS A 57 -3.16 -6.41 -14.00
CA LYS A 57 -4.42 -7.05 -14.42
C LYS A 57 -5.62 -6.55 -13.61
N SER A 58 -5.44 -5.61 -12.69
CA SER A 58 -6.53 -5.10 -11.87
C SER A 58 -7.63 -4.46 -12.75
N PRO A 59 -8.89 -4.63 -12.38
CA PRO A 59 -9.98 -3.97 -13.09
C PRO A 59 -9.75 -2.45 -13.17
N GLY A 60 -9.86 -1.91 -14.37
CA GLY A 60 -9.66 -0.48 -14.62
C GLY A 60 -8.22 -0.04 -14.89
N PHE A 61 -7.23 -0.91 -14.72
CA PHE A 61 -5.83 -0.60 -15.03
C PHE A 61 -5.50 -0.96 -16.48
N GLU A 62 -4.99 0.02 -17.24
CA GLU A 62 -4.57 -0.15 -18.64
C GLU A 62 -3.05 0.06 -18.76
N LEU A 63 -2.26 -1.03 -18.78
CA LEU A 63 -0.80 -1.01 -18.69
C LEU A 63 -0.12 0.03 -19.59
N GLU A 64 -0.56 0.17 -20.85
CA GLU A 64 0.04 1.10 -21.80
C GLU A 64 -0.30 2.59 -21.55
N LYS A 65 -1.28 2.85 -20.68
CA LYS A 65 -1.69 4.21 -20.30
C LYS A 65 -1.30 4.56 -18.87
N ASP A 66 -1.32 3.57 -17.99
CA ASP A 66 -1.25 3.77 -16.54
C ASP A 66 0.12 3.43 -15.97
N ALA A 67 1.07 2.93 -16.80
CA ALA A 67 2.43 2.67 -16.35
C ALA A 67 3.49 3.07 -17.38
N TRP A 68 4.61 3.58 -16.87
CA TRP A 68 5.75 4.03 -17.69
C TRP A 68 7.05 3.46 -17.15
N VAL A 69 7.98 3.25 -18.06
CA VAL A 69 9.37 2.91 -17.74
C VAL A 69 10.32 3.90 -18.38
N VAL A 70 11.46 4.13 -17.72
CA VAL A 70 12.60 4.80 -18.31
C VAL A 70 13.67 3.75 -18.60
N GLU A 71 14.07 3.67 -19.87
CA GLU A 71 15.09 2.73 -20.35
C GLU A 71 16.34 3.47 -20.84
N THR A 72 17.49 2.83 -20.66
CA THR A 72 18.78 3.24 -21.22
C THR A 72 18.88 2.81 -22.67
N THR A 73 19.89 3.30 -23.39
CA THR A 73 20.14 2.93 -24.82
C THR A 73 20.45 1.45 -25.01
N ASP A 74 20.94 0.74 -23.99
CA ASP A 74 21.17 -0.71 -24.00
C ASP A 74 19.97 -1.52 -23.47
N GLY A 75 18.84 -0.86 -23.18
CA GLY A 75 17.58 -1.49 -22.83
C GLY A 75 17.40 -1.83 -21.34
N ARG A 76 18.29 -1.36 -20.45
CA ARG A 76 18.10 -1.51 -18.99
C ARG A 76 16.98 -0.60 -18.50
N ILE A 77 16.05 -1.12 -17.70
CA ILE A 77 15.02 -0.32 -17.02
C ILE A 77 15.62 0.31 -15.77
N VAL A 78 15.55 1.64 -15.67
CA VAL A 78 16.15 2.46 -14.61
C VAL A 78 15.16 3.42 -13.94
N GLY A 79 13.92 3.45 -14.43
CA GLY A 79 12.79 4.15 -13.83
C GLY A 79 11.49 3.42 -14.11
N TYR A 80 10.57 3.46 -13.17
CA TYR A 80 9.21 2.96 -13.27
C TYR A 80 8.27 3.90 -12.54
N GLU A 81 7.11 4.14 -13.11
CA GLU A 81 6.01 4.91 -12.50
C GLU A 81 4.69 4.28 -12.90
N GLU A 82 3.75 4.18 -11.96
CA GLU A 82 2.39 3.76 -12.25
C GLU A 82 1.36 4.73 -11.69
N PHE A 83 0.23 4.80 -12.38
CA PHE A 83 -0.95 5.55 -12.01
C PHE A 83 -2.05 4.60 -11.56
N THR A 84 -2.73 4.92 -10.47
CA THR A 84 -3.91 4.18 -10.00
C THR A 84 -5.04 5.14 -9.64
N GLU A 85 -6.21 4.89 -10.19
CA GLU A 85 -7.47 5.48 -9.74
C GLU A 85 -7.98 4.68 -8.54
N ARG A 86 -8.29 5.34 -7.42
CA ARG A 86 -8.73 4.70 -6.19
C ARG A 86 -10.21 4.87 -5.92
N HIS A 87 -10.76 6.06 -6.20
CA HIS A 87 -12.17 6.32 -5.95
C HIS A 87 -12.67 7.53 -6.73
N ALA A 88 -13.84 7.36 -7.40
CA ALA A 88 -14.63 8.41 -8.04
C ALA A 88 -13.85 9.31 -9.02
N HIS A 89 -12.78 8.80 -9.64
CA HIS A 89 -11.87 9.56 -10.52
C HIS A 89 -11.25 10.80 -9.86
N ALA A 90 -11.29 10.84 -8.52
CA ALA A 90 -10.91 11.98 -7.71
C ALA A 90 -9.77 11.67 -6.73
N ALA A 91 -9.74 10.48 -6.15
CA ALA A 91 -8.65 9.99 -5.32
C ALA A 91 -7.63 9.22 -6.19
N LEU A 92 -6.56 9.89 -6.62
CA LEU A 92 -5.57 9.36 -7.55
C LEU A 92 -4.26 9.07 -6.83
N MET A 93 -3.53 8.05 -7.30
CA MET A 93 -2.23 7.66 -6.71
C MET A 93 -1.20 7.44 -7.80
N GLY A 94 0.04 7.73 -7.47
CA GLY A 94 1.23 7.32 -8.18
C GLY A 94 2.14 6.49 -7.30
N ASP A 95 2.92 5.59 -7.92
CA ASP A 95 3.98 4.84 -7.27
C ASP A 95 5.20 4.75 -8.19
N GLY A 96 6.28 5.45 -7.82
CA GLY A 96 7.42 5.69 -8.69
C GLY A 96 8.76 5.27 -8.09
N TYR A 97 9.62 4.70 -8.94
CA TYR A 97 10.94 4.17 -8.56
C TYR A 97 12.02 4.62 -9.54
N VAL A 98 13.12 5.14 -9.02
CA VAL A 98 14.31 5.50 -9.80
C VAL A 98 15.51 4.76 -9.25
N HIS A 99 16.22 4.03 -10.12
CA HIS A 99 17.42 3.30 -9.71
C HIS A 99 18.47 4.26 -9.11
N PRO A 100 19.06 3.96 -7.93
CA PRO A 100 19.94 4.88 -7.20
C PRO A 100 21.12 5.42 -8.02
N GLU A 101 21.70 4.60 -8.90
CA GLU A 101 22.82 5.00 -9.77
C GLU A 101 22.43 6.00 -10.85
N TYR A 102 21.13 6.24 -11.07
CA TYR A 102 20.60 7.12 -12.12
C TYR A 102 19.90 8.36 -11.57
N HIS A 103 20.10 8.66 -10.28
CA HIS A 103 19.61 9.91 -9.68
C HIS A 103 20.26 11.14 -10.35
N GLY A 104 19.52 12.25 -10.40
CA GLY A 104 20.01 13.52 -10.96
C GLY A 104 19.94 13.62 -12.49
N LEU A 105 19.47 12.59 -13.20
CA LEU A 105 19.33 12.56 -14.67
C LEU A 105 17.91 12.96 -15.15
N GLY A 106 17.09 13.55 -14.30
CA GLY A 106 15.74 14.02 -14.62
C GLY A 106 14.67 12.94 -14.71
N ILE A 107 14.98 11.68 -14.36
CA ILE A 107 14.05 10.56 -14.48
C ILE A 107 12.81 10.78 -13.62
N GLY A 108 12.96 11.01 -12.32
CA GLY A 108 11.84 11.18 -11.40
C GLY A 108 10.92 12.32 -11.79
N THR A 109 11.46 13.50 -12.11
CA THR A 109 10.65 14.66 -12.55
C THR A 109 9.89 14.36 -13.83
N THR A 110 10.53 13.68 -14.80
CA THR A 110 9.88 13.32 -16.07
C THR A 110 8.75 12.34 -15.86
N MET A 111 8.92 11.32 -15.01
CA MET A 111 7.88 10.35 -14.65
C MET A 111 6.74 11.00 -13.88
N LEU A 112 7.05 11.84 -12.88
CA LEU A 112 6.04 12.58 -12.11
C LEU A 112 5.18 13.49 -13.02
N HIS A 113 5.80 14.12 -14.03
CA HIS A 113 5.05 14.91 -15.01
C HIS A 113 4.14 14.03 -15.90
N ALA A 114 4.60 12.84 -16.30
CA ALA A 114 3.75 11.90 -17.07
C ALA A 114 2.56 11.43 -16.20
N LEU A 115 2.80 11.11 -14.95
CA LEU A 115 1.77 10.79 -13.95
C LEU A 115 0.74 11.93 -13.82
N GLU A 116 1.20 13.18 -13.70
CA GLU A 116 0.30 14.33 -13.59
C GLU A 116 -0.53 14.57 -14.85
N VAL A 117 0.04 14.34 -16.05
CA VAL A 117 -0.72 14.42 -17.32
C VAL A 117 -1.85 13.39 -17.28
N ARG A 118 -1.55 12.14 -16.94
CA ARG A 118 -2.56 11.07 -16.84
C ARG A 118 -3.63 11.38 -15.79
N ALA A 119 -3.21 11.86 -14.63
CA ALA A 119 -4.13 12.26 -13.56
C ALA A 119 -5.09 13.38 -13.99
N ARG A 120 -4.61 14.35 -14.78
CA ARG A 120 -5.48 15.41 -15.35
C ARG A 120 -6.45 14.90 -16.41
N GLU A 121 -6.12 13.81 -17.09
CA GLU A 121 -7.07 13.13 -18.00
C GLU A 121 -8.17 12.44 -17.22
N GLU A 122 -7.81 11.71 -16.16
CA GLU A 122 -8.74 11.03 -15.28
C GLU A 122 -9.67 12.00 -14.55
N MET A 123 -9.14 13.12 -14.07
CA MET A 123 -9.90 14.18 -13.41
C MET A 123 -11.12 14.67 -14.23
N LYS A 124 -11.09 14.55 -15.57
CA LYS A 124 -12.22 14.96 -16.42
C LYS A 124 -13.44 14.05 -16.25
N LEU A 125 -13.26 12.85 -15.72
CA LEU A 125 -14.31 11.87 -15.46
C LEU A 125 -14.93 12.05 -14.06
N ALA A 126 -14.22 12.73 -13.15
CA ALA A 126 -14.72 13.03 -11.82
C ALA A 126 -15.85 14.07 -11.85
N GLU A 127 -16.84 13.93 -10.96
CA GLU A 127 -17.89 14.93 -10.78
C GLU A 127 -17.30 16.33 -10.60
N PRO A 128 -17.92 17.38 -11.18
CA PRO A 128 -17.33 18.72 -11.24
C PRO A 128 -17.05 19.38 -9.89
N ASP A 129 -17.80 19.03 -8.87
CA ASP A 129 -17.71 19.58 -7.50
C ASP A 129 -16.76 18.82 -6.59
N LEU A 130 -16.25 17.66 -7.03
CA LEU A 130 -15.31 16.89 -6.24
C LEU A 130 -13.91 17.50 -6.23
N ARG A 131 -13.29 17.48 -5.07
CA ARG A 131 -11.86 17.72 -4.89
C ARG A 131 -11.07 16.59 -5.53
N VAL A 132 -10.15 16.91 -6.43
CA VAL A 132 -9.28 15.92 -7.08
C VAL A 132 -7.84 16.13 -6.64
N PHE A 133 -7.20 15.06 -6.22
CA PHE A 133 -5.82 15.06 -5.72
C PHE A 133 -5.06 13.82 -6.21
N ILE A 134 -3.74 13.95 -6.22
CA ILE A 134 -2.83 12.83 -6.46
C ILE A 134 -1.90 12.66 -5.26
N ARG A 135 -1.68 11.42 -4.87
CA ARG A 135 -0.83 11.02 -3.73
C ARG A 135 0.30 10.12 -4.18
N ASN A 136 1.47 10.32 -3.58
CA ASN A 136 2.64 9.47 -3.74
C ASN A 136 3.19 9.13 -2.35
N GLY A 137 3.55 7.87 -2.14
CA GLY A 137 4.18 7.41 -0.90
C GLY A 137 5.68 7.22 -1.08
N MET A 138 6.48 7.57 -0.08
CA MET A 138 7.93 7.34 -0.10
C MET A 138 8.51 7.20 1.30
N MET A 139 9.72 6.65 1.43
CA MET A 139 10.41 6.63 2.70
C MET A 139 10.83 8.04 3.13
N ILE A 140 10.78 8.31 4.44
CA ILE A 140 11.24 9.60 4.99
C ILE A 140 12.74 9.82 4.71
N SER A 141 13.53 8.75 4.64
CA SER A 141 14.96 8.77 4.32
C SER A 141 15.25 9.15 2.87
N ASP A 142 14.32 8.95 1.93
CA ASP A 142 14.48 9.36 0.54
C ASP A 142 14.31 10.88 0.40
N THR A 143 15.39 11.58 0.68
CA THR A 143 15.43 13.05 0.61
C THR A 143 15.37 13.59 -0.81
N ILE A 144 15.78 12.79 -1.81
CA ILE A 144 15.78 13.18 -3.23
C ILE A 144 14.35 13.25 -3.76
N SER A 145 13.58 12.17 -3.60
CA SER A 145 12.18 12.14 -4.02
C SER A 145 11.33 13.16 -3.25
N ARG A 146 11.56 13.31 -1.94
CA ARG A 146 10.87 14.32 -1.13
C ARG A 146 11.10 15.73 -1.64
N GLN A 147 12.37 16.11 -1.87
CA GLN A 147 12.71 17.44 -2.39
C GLN A 147 12.13 17.68 -3.79
N MET A 148 12.16 16.66 -4.65
CA MET A 148 11.53 16.71 -5.98
C MET A 148 10.03 16.99 -5.86
N HIS A 149 9.30 16.22 -5.05
CA HIS A 149 7.86 16.40 -4.85
C HIS A 149 7.54 17.78 -4.28
N GLU A 150 8.31 18.27 -3.29
CA GLU A 150 8.13 19.61 -2.72
C GLU A 150 8.35 20.72 -3.78
N THR A 151 9.35 20.56 -4.65
CA THR A 151 9.63 21.49 -5.76
C THR A 151 8.48 21.50 -6.78
N GLU A 152 7.87 20.35 -7.05
CA GLU A 152 6.73 20.18 -7.95
C GLU A 152 5.37 20.55 -7.29
N GLY A 153 5.39 21.06 -6.05
CA GLY A 153 4.21 21.59 -5.36
C GLY A 153 3.40 20.58 -4.56
N TYR A 154 3.93 19.37 -4.36
CA TYR A 154 3.35 18.41 -3.42
C TYR A 154 3.66 18.80 -1.97
N ARG A 155 2.83 18.34 -1.04
CA ARG A 155 2.99 18.60 0.40
C ARG A 155 2.82 17.31 1.20
N PRO A 156 3.61 17.11 2.28
CA PRO A 156 3.44 15.97 3.15
C PRO A 156 2.11 16.09 3.93
N ILE A 157 1.31 15.05 3.91
CA ILE A 157 -0.03 15.05 4.54
C ILE A 157 -0.22 13.94 5.58
N ARG A 158 0.50 12.81 5.45
CA ARG A 158 0.33 11.66 6.34
C ARG A 158 1.62 10.89 6.50
N PHE A 159 1.76 10.23 7.66
CA PHE A 159 2.92 9.41 7.98
C PHE A 159 2.46 7.99 8.32
N SER A 160 3.24 7.00 7.90
CA SER A 160 3.02 5.59 8.27
C SER A 160 4.33 4.94 8.68
N TRP A 161 4.22 3.86 9.46
CA TRP A 161 5.36 3.10 9.94
C TRP A 161 5.28 1.66 9.46
N HIS A 162 6.40 1.14 9.01
CA HIS A 162 6.68 -0.28 9.05
C HIS A 162 7.20 -0.61 10.45
N MET A 163 6.49 -1.45 11.16
CA MET A 163 6.89 -1.90 12.50
C MET A 163 7.25 -3.38 12.48
N GLU A 164 8.29 -3.74 13.22
CA GLU A 164 8.77 -5.10 13.32
C GLU A 164 8.90 -5.56 14.77
N ILE A 165 8.84 -6.88 14.97
CA ILE A 165 9.31 -7.56 16.17
C ILE A 165 10.25 -8.70 15.76
N LYS A 166 11.35 -8.87 16.53
CA LYS A 166 12.27 -10.02 16.42
C LYS A 166 12.12 -10.89 17.66
N LEU A 167 11.56 -12.07 17.49
CA LEU A 167 11.27 -12.99 18.57
C LEU A 167 12.48 -13.91 18.81
N ALA A 168 13.21 -13.70 19.92
CA ALA A 168 14.27 -14.60 20.37
C ALA A 168 13.70 -15.84 21.10
N GLU A 169 12.49 -15.74 21.63
CA GLU A 169 11.76 -16.78 22.34
C GLU A 169 10.27 -16.70 21.99
N ALA A 170 9.50 -17.72 22.38
CA ALA A 170 8.06 -17.75 22.14
C ALA A 170 7.38 -16.50 22.75
N PRO A 171 6.50 -15.83 22.03
CA PRO A 171 5.78 -14.68 22.57
C PRO A 171 4.84 -15.10 23.70
N ARG A 172 4.46 -14.15 24.55
CA ARG A 172 3.47 -14.40 25.61
C ARG A 172 2.15 -14.90 25.01
N SER A 173 1.49 -15.82 25.71
CA SER A 173 0.20 -16.36 25.29
C SER A 173 -0.87 -15.28 25.20
N PRO A 174 -1.73 -15.30 24.16
CA PRO A 174 -2.86 -14.38 24.06
C PRO A 174 -3.89 -14.63 25.18
N VAL A 175 -4.47 -13.55 25.70
CA VAL A 175 -5.60 -13.60 26.62
C VAL A 175 -6.85 -13.19 25.86
N TRP A 176 -7.70 -14.17 25.58
CA TRP A 176 -8.93 -13.94 24.81
C TRP A 176 -10.04 -13.36 25.70
N PRO A 177 -10.80 -12.38 25.21
CA PRO A 177 -12.02 -11.92 25.89
C PRO A 177 -13.04 -13.06 26.04
N THR A 178 -13.82 -13.04 27.12
CA THR A 178 -14.87 -14.04 27.35
C THR A 178 -15.87 -14.06 26.19
N GLY A 179 -16.23 -15.27 25.75
CA GLY A 179 -17.16 -15.52 24.64
C GLY A 179 -16.52 -15.49 23.24
N ILE A 180 -15.23 -15.14 23.16
CA ILE A 180 -14.52 -15.12 21.87
C ILE A 180 -13.86 -16.47 21.59
N GLU A 181 -14.12 -16.98 20.37
CA GLU A 181 -13.55 -18.22 19.86
C GLU A 181 -12.82 -17.97 18.53
N LEU A 182 -11.65 -18.59 18.33
CA LEU A 182 -11.04 -18.69 17.01
C LEU A 182 -11.64 -19.88 16.26
N ARG A 183 -12.08 -19.64 15.04
CA ARG A 183 -12.52 -20.72 14.14
C ARG A 183 -11.67 -20.72 12.87
N PRO A 184 -11.40 -21.91 12.28
CA PRO A 184 -10.69 -21.99 11.01
C PRO A 184 -11.41 -21.18 9.94
N PHE A 185 -10.62 -20.45 9.13
CA PHE A 185 -11.18 -19.75 7.98
C PHE A 185 -11.47 -20.75 6.85
N VAL A 186 -12.68 -20.69 6.31
CA VAL A 186 -13.13 -21.44 5.13
C VAL A 186 -13.54 -20.45 4.07
N MET A 187 -12.85 -20.44 2.94
CA MET A 187 -12.98 -19.42 1.89
C MET A 187 -14.43 -19.30 1.39
N GLU A 188 -15.05 -20.42 1.07
CA GLU A 188 -16.38 -20.48 0.47
C GLU A 188 -17.48 -20.00 1.43
N GLU A 189 -17.26 -20.14 2.75
CA GLU A 189 -18.26 -19.81 3.76
C GLU A 189 -18.05 -18.42 4.36
N HIS A 190 -16.78 -18.03 4.59
CA HIS A 190 -16.45 -16.90 5.43
C HIS A 190 -15.99 -15.66 4.68
N ASN A 191 -15.56 -15.78 3.41
CA ASN A 191 -14.91 -14.69 2.68
C ASN A 191 -15.75 -13.40 2.62
N ARG A 192 -17.04 -13.53 2.33
CA ARG A 192 -17.97 -12.39 2.30
C ARG A 192 -18.11 -11.74 3.68
N ALA A 193 -18.28 -12.52 4.73
CA ALA A 193 -18.44 -12.02 6.09
C ALA A 193 -17.15 -11.34 6.60
N VAL A 194 -15.96 -11.85 6.21
CA VAL A 194 -14.68 -11.21 6.53
C VAL A 194 -14.53 -9.87 5.80
N PHE A 195 -14.93 -9.80 4.52
CA PHE A 195 -14.96 -8.54 3.78
C PHE A 195 -15.86 -7.50 4.46
N GLU A 196 -17.11 -7.87 4.83
CA GLU A 196 -18.05 -6.96 5.51
C GLU A 196 -17.51 -6.51 6.88
N ALA A 197 -16.86 -7.40 7.62
CA ALA A 197 -16.21 -7.06 8.88
C ALA A 197 -15.00 -6.13 8.65
N HIS A 198 -14.30 -6.27 7.52
CA HIS A 198 -13.21 -5.39 7.11
C HIS A 198 -13.71 -3.97 6.83
N GLU A 199 -14.71 -3.82 5.99
CA GLU A 199 -15.31 -2.51 5.68
C GLU A 199 -15.77 -1.78 6.94
N GLU A 200 -16.47 -2.48 7.87
CA GLU A 200 -16.86 -1.89 9.16
C GLU A 200 -15.66 -1.49 10.03
N ALA A 201 -14.66 -2.38 10.16
CA ALA A 201 -13.53 -2.15 11.05
C ALA A 201 -12.63 -1.01 10.59
N PHE A 202 -12.57 -0.74 9.29
CA PHE A 202 -11.70 0.28 8.69
C PHE A 202 -12.42 1.56 8.27
N SER A 203 -13.76 1.62 8.35
CA SER A 203 -14.55 2.78 7.96
C SER A 203 -14.16 4.10 8.67
N ASP A 204 -13.52 4.04 9.85
CA ASP A 204 -13.03 5.20 10.59
C ASP A 204 -11.56 5.55 10.26
N HIS A 205 -10.91 4.80 9.35
CA HIS A 205 -9.50 5.02 9.01
C HIS A 205 -9.36 6.15 8.00
N TRP A 206 -8.32 6.97 8.18
CA TRP A 206 -8.01 8.02 7.25
C TRP A 206 -7.77 7.48 5.83
N GLY A 207 -8.41 8.11 4.84
CA GLY A 207 -8.32 7.73 3.44
C GLY A 207 -9.00 6.38 3.12
N HIS A 208 -9.84 5.85 4.02
CA HIS A 208 -10.67 4.70 3.69
C HIS A 208 -11.68 5.10 2.63
N THR A 209 -11.73 4.32 1.57
CA THR A 209 -12.77 4.38 0.55
C THR A 209 -13.48 3.03 0.53
N PRO A 210 -14.84 3.00 0.48
CA PRO A 210 -15.56 1.73 0.46
C PRO A 210 -15.11 0.85 -0.70
N GLY A 211 -14.67 -0.35 -0.38
CA GLY A 211 -14.22 -1.33 -1.37
C GLY A 211 -15.37 -2.13 -1.97
N THR A 212 -15.18 -2.63 -3.19
CA THR A 212 -16.09 -3.64 -3.76
C THR A 212 -15.62 -5.05 -3.38
N PHE A 213 -16.57 -5.99 -3.26
CA PHE A 213 -16.22 -7.39 -3.01
C PHE A 213 -15.42 -8.00 -4.17
N GLU A 214 -15.62 -7.52 -5.40
CA GLU A 214 -14.85 -7.94 -6.57
C GLU A 214 -13.37 -7.54 -6.43
N TYR A 215 -13.11 -6.28 -6.04
CA TYR A 215 -11.75 -5.83 -5.73
C TYR A 215 -11.10 -6.64 -4.60
N TRP A 216 -11.86 -6.91 -3.53
CA TRP A 216 -11.43 -7.77 -2.43
C TRP A 216 -11.07 -9.17 -2.91
N GLN A 217 -11.93 -9.80 -3.74
CA GLN A 217 -11.66 -11.12 -4.29
C GLN A 217 -10.42 -11.13 -5.17
N HIS A 218 -10.19 -10.09 -5.96
CA HIS A 218 -9.02 -10.01 -6.82
C HIS A 218 -7.71 -9.80 -6.02
N ASN A 219 -7.70 -8.82 -5.12
CA ASN A 219 -6.46 -8.32 -4.51
C ASN A 219 -6.16 -8.89 -3.11
N VAL A 220 -7.15 -9.44 -2.43
CA VAL A 220 -6.98 -9.94 -1.05
C VAL A 220 -7.21 -11.44 -0.98
N SER A 221 -8.41 -11.92 -1.23
CA SER A 221 -8.74 -13.34 -1.06
C SER A 221 -8.40 -14.21 -2.27
N GLY A 222 -8.22 -13.64 -3.45
CA GLY A 222 -7.84 -14.36 -4.68
C GLY A 222 -6.32 -14.45 -4.90
N ARG A 223 -5.52 -14.06 -3.92
CA ARG A 223 -4.06 -14.16 -4.01
C ARG A 223 -3.63 -15.63 -4.07
N HIS A 224 -2.72 -15.95 -5.00
CA HIS A 224 -2.20 -17.32 -5.14
C HIS A 224 -1.32 -17.76 -3.96
N ASP A 225 -0.68 -16.80 -3.26
CA ASP A 225 0.14 -17.00 -2.06
C ASP A 225 -0.68 -16.97 -0.75
N LEU A 226 -2.01 -16.94 -0.85
CA LEU A 226 -2.86 -16.97 0.33
C LEU A 226 -2.79 -18.32 1.03
N ASP A 227 -2.42 -18.29 2.31
CA ASP A 227 -2.53 -19.42 3.23
C ASP A 227 -3.73 -19.20 4.17
N PRO A 228 -4.85 -19.90 3.96
CA PRO A 228 -6.04 -19.74 4.81
C PRO A 228 -5.76 -20.02 6.29
N SER A 229 -4.77 -20.85 6.61
CA SER A 229 -4.36 -21.16 7.99
C SER A 229 -3.62 -20.02 8.70
N LEU A 230 -3.28 -18.94 7.99
CA LEU A 230 -2.76 -17.68 8.51
C LEU A 230 -3.85 -16.59 8.62
N TRP A 231 -5.10 -16.93 8.35
CA TRP A 231 -6.25 -16.04 8.56
C TRP A 231 -6.96 -16.39 9.85
N PHE A 232 -6.77 -15.58 10.88
CA PHE A 232 -7.29 -15.81 12.23
C PHE A 232 -8.57 -15.00 12.41
N ILE A 233 -9.71 -15.69 12.45
CA ILE A 233 -11.02 -15.07 12.57
C ILE A 233 -11.58 -15.34 13.96
N ALA A 234 -11.81 -14.26 14.72
CA ALA A 234 -12.35 -14.32 16.08
C ALA A 234 -13.88 -14.10 16.04
N TRP A 235 -14.61 -15.02 16.61
CA TRP A 235 -16.07 -15.08 16.62
C TRP A 235 -16.63 -14.86 18.02
N ASP A 236 -17.77 -14.16 18.10
CA ASP A 236 -18.65 -14.07 19.27
C ASP A 236 -20.02 -14.61 18.85
N GLY A 237 -20.33 -15.86 19.22
CA GLY A 237 -21.45 -16.59 18.63
C GLY A 237 -21.30 -16.73 17.12
N ASP A 238 -22.25 -16.19 16.35
CA ASP A 238 -22.27 -16.24 14.89
C ASP A 238 -21.74 -14.96 14.22
N GLN A 239 -21.18 -14.04 15.01
CA GLN A 239 -20.66 -12.78 14.49
C GLN A 239 -19.13 -12.76 14.52
N ILE A 240 -18.52 -12.28 13.44
CA ILE A 240 -17.08 -11.97 13.42
C ILE A 240 -16.87 -10.76 14.33
N ALA A 241 -16.08 -10.94 15.39
CA ALA A 241 -15.71 -9.89 16.33
C ALA A 241 -14.44 -9.13 15.91
N GLY A 242 -13.52 -9.85 15.28
CA GLY A 242 -12.26 -9.32 14.76
C GLY A 242 -11.50 -10.38 14.00
N TYR A 243 -10.41 -9.98 13.37
CA TYR A 243 -9.62 -10.86 12.53
C TYR A 243 -8.17 -10.35 12.41
N SER A 244 -7.27 -11.27 12.06
CA SER A 244 -5.89 -10.98 11.65
C SER A 244 -5.60 -11.77 10.38
N LEU A 245 -5.40 -11.06 9.26
CA LEU A 245 -5.10 -11.65 7.96
C LEU A 245 -3.59 -11.56 7.74
N CYS A 246 -2.92 -12.69 7.87
CA CYS A 246 -1.48 -12.79 7.82
C CYS A 246 -1.01 -13.48 6.53
N ARG A 247 0.25 -13.25 6.18
CA ARG A 247 0.93 -13.87 5.04
C ARG A 247 2.44 -13.90 5.26
N TYR A 248 3.16 -14.56 4.39
CA TYR A 248 4.60 -14.37 4.27
C TYR A 248 4.89 -13.23 3.29
N ARG A 249 5.93 -12.44 3.57
CA ARG A 249 6.36 -11.35 2.68
C ARG A 249 7.87 -11.17 2.78
N MET A 250 8.60 -11.35 1.69
CA MET A 250 10.05 -11.11 1.61
C MET A 250 10.85 -11.69 2.80
N GLY A 251 10.54 -12.93 3.18
CA GLY A 251 11.21 -13.60 4.29
C GLY A 251 10.73 -13.23 5.70
N LEU A 252 9.69 -12.38 5.81
CA LEU A 252 9.05 -12.00 7.08
C LEU A 252 7.69 -12.68 7.23
N GLY A 253 7.26 -12.90 8.48
CA GLY A 253 5.86 -13.03 8.80
C GLY A 253 5.21 -11.64 8.69
N TRP A 254 4.09 -11.50 7.99
CA TRP A 254 3.45 -10.22 7.79
C TRP A 254 2.01 -10.22 8.28
N VAL A 255 1.71 -9.36 9.27
CA VAL A 255 0.33 -9.08 9.68
C VAL A 255 -0.22 -8.02 8.72
N GLY A 256 -0.83 -8.50 7.64
CA GLY A 256 -1.31 -7.63 6.56
C GLY A 256 -2.48 -6.76 6.99
N THR A 257 -3.41 -7.33 7.76
CA THR A 257 -4.58 -6.60 8.26
C THR A 257 -4.96 -7.12 9.64
N LEU A 258 -5.11 -6.22 10.61
CA LEU A 258 -5.61 -6.52 11.96
C LEU A 258 -6.83 -5.64 12.22
N GLY A 259 -8.01 -6.22 12.25
CA GLY A 259 -9.28 -5.52 12.42
C GLY A 259 -10.06 -5.99 13.65
N VAL A 260 -10.66 -5.04 14.37
CA VAL A 260 -11.63 -5.31 15.44
C VAL A 260 -12.86 -4.45 15.18
N ARG A 261 -14.02 -5.10 15.01
CA ARG A 261 -15.28 -4.41 14.79
C ARG A 261 -15.67 -3.56 15.99
N ARG A 262 -16.40 -2.48 15.78
CA ARG A 262 -16.66 -1.42 16.78
C ARG A 262 -17.19 -1.96 18.11
N ALA A 263 -18.14 -2.90 18.09
CA ALA A 263 -18.76 -3.48 19.27
C ALA A 263 -17.79 -4.25 20.19
N TRP A 264 -16.66 -4.72 19.66
CA TRP A 264 -15.66 -5.52 20.40
C TRP A 264 -14.36 -4.77 20.70
N ARG A 265 -14.26 -3.49 20.32
CA ARG A 265 -13.09 -2.65 20.63
C ARG A 265 -12.93 -2.45 22.14
N LYS A 266 -11.71 -2.13 22.58
CA LYS A 266 -11.32 -1.85 23.97
C LYS A 266 -11.53 -3.01 24.95
N ARG A 267 -11.67 -4.25 24.45
CA ARG A 267 -11.84 -5.48 25.25
C ARG A 267 -10.58 -6.38 25.24
N GLY A 268 -9.46 -5.93 24.66
CA GLY A 268 -8.23 -6.71 24.54
C GLY A 268 -8.15 -7.62 23.31
N LEU A 269 -9.18 -7.68 22.46
CA LEU A 269 -9.24 -8.58 21.30
C LEU A 269 -8.13 -8.33 20.29
N GLY A 270 -7.82 -7.07 19.98
CA GLY A 270 -6.72 -6.74 19.04
C GLY A 270 -5.36 -7.21 19.56
N GLU A 271 -5.10 -7.13 20.85
CA GLU A 271 -3.87 -7.66 21.47
C GLU A 271 -3.83 -9.19 21.39
N ALA A 272 -4.95 -9.86 21.66
CA ALA A 272 -5.04 -11.32 21.58
C ALA A 272 -4.79 -11.83 20.15
N LEU A 273 -5.39 -11.21 19.14
CA LEU A 273 -5.19 -11.52 17.73
C LEU A 273 -3.72 -11.30 17.30
N LEU A 274 -3.11 -10.17 17.69
CA LEU A 274 -1.71 -9.88 17.38
C LEU A 274 -0.75 -10.91 17.98
N LEU A 275 -0.92 -11.21 19.29
CA LEU A 275 -0.09 -12.19 19.96
C LEU A 275 -0.29 -13.61 19.42
N HIS A 276 -1.50 -13.93 19.00
CA HIS A 276 -1.76 -15.20 18.33
C HIS A 276 -1.04 -15.29 16.98
N SER A 277 -1.07 -14.21 16.19
CA SER A 277 -0.31 -14.12 14.93
C SER A 277 1.19 -14.30 15.15
N PHE A 278 1.75 -13.64 16.17
CA PHE A 278 3.16 -13.83 16.54
C PHE A 278 3.48 -15.28 16.95
N SER A 279 2.60 -15.90 17.74
CA SER A 279 2.77 -17.28 18.20
C SER A 279 2.77 -18.25 17.03
N GLU A 280 1.88 -18.07 16.08
CA GLU A 280 1.78 -18.95 14.91
C GLU A 280 2.97 -18.78 13.97
N PHE A 281 3.41 -17.55 13.70
CA PHE A 281 4.63 -17.32 12.92
C PHE A 281 5.88 -17.93 13.62
N TYR A 282 6.03 -17.71 14.92
CA TYR A 282 7.13 -18.30 15.69
C TYR A 282 7.11 -19.84 15.65
N ARG A 283 5.93 -20.46 15.80
CA ARG A 283 5.73 -21.90 15.68
C ARG A 283 6.15 -22.44 14.30
N ARG A 284 5.97 -21.64 13.25
CA ARG A 284 6.40 -21.97 11.87
C ARG A 284 7.86 -21.62 11.60
N GLY A 285 8.63 -21.22 12.60
CA GLY A 285 10.05 -20.89 12.46
C GLY A 285 10.35 -19.48 11.96
N MET A 286 9.32 -18.61 11.90
CA MET A 286 9.46 -17.22 11.46
C MET A 286 9.64 -16.31 12.69
N ALA A 287 10.88 -15.86 12.91
CA ALA A 287 11.23 -15.07 14.10
C ALA A 287 11.04 -13.56 13.91
N THR A 288 11.05 -13.05 12.66
CA THR A 288 10.83 -11.64 12.37
C THR A 288 9.44 -11.46 11.77
N ILE A 289 8.65 -10.56 12.38
CA ILE A 289 7.26 -10.31 11.99
C ILE A 289 7.07 -8.80 11.83
N GLY A 290 6.51 -8.39 10.69
CA GLY A 290 6.24 -7.00 10.34
C GLY A 290 4.77 -6.69 10.15
N LEU A 291 4.45 -5.41 10.19
CA LEU A 291 3.16 -4.82 9.80
C LEU A 291 3.33 -3.36 9.38
N GLY A 292 2.39 -2.86 8.56
CA GLY A 292 2.24 -1.43 8.28
C GLY A 292 1.20 -0.79 9.20
N VAL A 293 1.41 0.46 9.61
CA VAL A 293 0.43 1.22 10.41
C VAL A 293 0.51 2.71 10.13
N ASP A 294 -0.65 3.35 10.07
CA ASP A 294 -0.75 4.80 10.08
C ASP A 294 -0.22 5.35 11.42
N ALA A 295 0.81 6.19 11.38
CA ALA A 295 1.45 6.75 12.57
C ALA A 295 0.48 7.64 13.39
N GLN A 296 -0.53 8.20 12.74
CA GLN A 296 -1.57 9.06 13.33
C GLN A 296 -2.89 8.32 13.57
N ASN A 297 -2.86 6.98 13.59
CA ASN A 297 -4.05 6.13 13.77
C ASN A 297 -4.83 6.50 15.06
N PRO A 298 -6.12 6.88 14.97
CA PRO A 298 -6.90 7.34 16.11
C PRO A 298 -7.29 6.19 17.04
N THR A 299 -7.28 4.94 16.60
CA THR A 299 -7.73 3.78 17.39
C THR A 299 -6.73 3.36 18.48
N GLY A 300 -5.49 3.88 18.44
CA GLY A 300 -4.43 3.55 19.36
C GLY A 300 -3.64 2.28 18.98
N ALA A 301 -3.71 1.85 17.71
CA ALA A 301 -3.00 0.69 17.20
C ALA A 301 -1.48 0.79 17.42
N THR A 302 -0.89 1.97 17.20
CA THR A 302 0.55 2.18 17.43
C THR A 302 0.98 1.92 18.87
N ARG A 303 0.13 2.25 19.86
CA ARG A 303 0.37 1.92 21.28
C ARG A 303 0.29 0.42 21.55
N LEU A 304 -0.68 -0.25 20.91
CA LEU A 304 -0.84 -1.69 20.98
C LEU A 304 0.43 -2.41 20.48
N TYR A 305 0.92 -2.04 19.31
CA TYR A 305 2.09 -2.65 18.69
C TYR A 305 3.37 -2.42 19.52
N LYS A 306 3.61 -1.19 19.98
CA LYS A 306 4.73 -0.90 20.89
C LYS A 306 4.64 -1.69 22.19
N LYS A 307 3.44 -1.82 22.81
CA LYS A 307 3.21 -2.64 24.00
C LYS A 307 3.47 -4.12 23.75
N ALA A 308 3.21 -4.61 22.54
CA ALA A 308 3.51 -5.98 22.14
C ALA A 308 4.99 -6.23 21.86
N GLY A 309 5.84 -5.19 21.90
CA GLY A 309 7.29 -5.29 21.70
C GLY A 309 7.77 -4.94 20.30
N MET A 310 6.88 -4.43 19.43
CA MET A 310 7.29 -3.98 18.10
C MET A 310 8.01 -2.63 18.17
N TYR A 311 8.96 -2.43 17.27
CA TYR A 311 9.68 -1.18 17.04
C TYR A 311 9.43 -0.67 15.63
N VAL A 312 9.66 0.63 15.39
CA VAL A 312 9.60 1.22 14.05
C VAL A 312 10.86 0.84 13.29
N ALA A 313 10.70 0.06 12.23
CA ALA A 313 11.79 -0.37 11.36
C ALA A 313 12.02 0.61 10.20
N ALA A 314 10.92 1.16 9.64
CA ALA A 314 10.97 2.20 8.61
C ALA A 314 9.81 3.18 8.76
N GLU A 315 10.00 4.40 8.28
CA GLU A 315 9.01 5.48 8.30
C GLU A 315 8.73 5.95 6.88
N TYR A 316 7.46 6.15 6.58
CA TYR A 316 6.96 6.59 5.28
C TYR A 316 6.17 7.88 5.40
N VAL A 317 6.17 8.67 4.35
CA VAL A 317 5.39 9.88 4.21
C VAL A 317 4.57 9.82 2.93
N ILE A 318 3.32 10.26 2.99
CA ILE A 318 2.46 10.46 1.83
C ILE A 318 2.50 11.94 1.48
N TYR A 319 2.87 12.23 0.26
CA TYR A 319 2.79 13.55 -0.36
C TYR A 319 1.52 13.66 -1.19
N GLU A 320 0.90 14.82 -1.19
CA GLU A 320 -0.32 15.10 -1.94
C GLU A 320 -0.18 16.39 -2.74
N LYS A 321 -0.71 16.39 -3.95
CA LYS A 321 -0.92 17.58 -4.77
C LYS A 321 -2.40 17.67 -5.16
N GLU A 322 -3.05 18.79 -4.81
CA GLU A 322 -4.40 19.09 -5.25
C GLU A 322 -4.38 19.50 -6.73
N LEU A 323 -5.17 18.81 -7.54
CA LEU A 323 -5.33 19.11 -8.98
C LEU A 323 -6.55 19.97 -9.25
N ARG A 324 -7.61 19.84 -8.44
CA ARG A 324 -8.85 20.63 -8.50
C ARG A 324 -9.42 20.74 -7.08
N PRO A 325 -9.72 21.97 -6.59
CA PRO A 325 -10.43 22.14 -5.31
C PRO A 325 -11.90 21.69 -5.44
N GLY A 326 -12.50 21.29 -4.32
CA GLY A 326 -13.88 20.84 -4.28
C GLY A 326 -14.26 20.19 -2.94
N ARG A 327 -15.42 19.53 -2.91
CA ARG A 327 -15.90 18.71 -1.81
C ARG A 327 -15.05 17.44 -1.73
N ASP A 328 -14.65 17.03 -0.54
CA ASP A 328 -13.95 15.75 -0.38
C ASP A 328 -14.85 14.57 -0.75
N VAL A 329 -14.24 13.50 -1.26
CA VAL A 329 -14.95 12.31 -1.80
C VAL A 329 -15.75 11.58 -0.73
N ASP A 330 -15.36 11.74 0.56
CA ASP A 330 -15.91 11.02 1.71
C ASP A 330 -16.94 11.85 2.51
N GLU A 331 -17.30 13.06 2.05
CA GLU A 331 -18.31 13.92 2.67
C GLU A 331 -19.69 13.69 2.01
N GLU A 332 -20.35 12.55 2.31
CA GLU A 332 -21.79 12.36 2.15
C GLU A 332 -22.54 12.50 3.48
#